data_4e0c79800638b370a9ab5ebd48d492ef
#
_entry.id   4e0c79800638b370a9ab5ebd48d492ef
#
_cell.length_a   1.000
_cell.length_b   1.000
_cell.length_c   1.000
_cell.angle_alpha   90.00
_cell.angle_beta   90.00
_cell.angle_gamma   90.00
#
_symmetry.space_group_name_H-M   'P 1'
#
loop_
_entity.id
_entity.type
_entity.pdbx_description
1 polymer ?
#
loop_
_entity_poly.entity_id
_entity_poly.type
_entity_poly.pdbx_seq_one_letter_code
_entity_poly.pdbx_strand_id
1 'polypeptide(L)'
;MIFISLLNSSVFASDTIIEVIPLTNRPAFEILPLLAPLLGDTAQLIDNGSSLLVKTTPDRLDEINFIVKQLDVRQSNLVITVIQSRQTTADELNAVARVQLNIPVDDPSRSNGRIIGHVYQTQDKNADKNTQTVRTMDGVPAHIKVGNIYPIQNFSGYGYPTTTQLTEATTGFEVIPRLAGQQVILSVAPWSDKMNGQGQIETQNAQSTIRINLGEWVEFGGVGENTSSSSNSTFANIRQTGERQMHILVKVERVD
;
A
#
# COMPACT_ATOMS: atom_id res chain seq x y z
N MET A 1 48.89 59.37 -27.75
CA MET A 1 47.50 59.71 -27.42
C MET A 1 46.74 58.41 -27.42
N ILE A 2 46.59 57.76 -26.21
CA ILE A 2 45.98 56.44 -26.08
C ILE A 2 44.50 56.66 -25.70
N PHE A 3 43.57 56.22 -26.58
CA PHE A 3 42.14 56.27 -26.33
C PHE A 3 41.72 54.99 -25.56
N ILE A 4 41.44 55.14 -24.27
CA ILE A 4 40.84 54.08 -23.45
C ILE A 4 39.32 54.13 -23.66
N SER A 5 38.79 53.21 -24.44
CA SER A 5 37.35 52.98 -24.57
C SER A 5 36.81 52.25 -23.30
N LEU A 6 36.06 53.00 -22.48
CA LEU A 6 35.32 52.44 -21.33
C LEU A 6 34.09 51.72 -21.90
N LEU A 7 34.13 50.37 -21.91
CA LEU A 7 32.93 49.54 -22.13
C LEU A 7 32.07 49.61 -20.87
N ASN A 8 30.95 50.35 -20.95
CA ASN A 8 29.90 50.30 -19.96
C ASN A 8 29.14 48.99 -20.13
N SER A 9 29.44 48.00 -19.29
CA SER A 9 28.61 46.79 -19.15
C SER A 9 27.38 47.18 -18.33
N SER A 10 26.24 47.31 -19.00
CA SER A 10 24.95 47.45 -18.34
C SER A 10 24.60 46.11 -17.67
N VAL A 11 24.81 46.04 -16.36
CA VAL A 11 24.28 44.94 -15.54
C VAL A 11 22.77 45.16 -15.46
N PHE A 12 22.00 44.42 -16.22
CA PHE A 12 20.58 44.32 -16.02
C PHE A 12 20.33 43.57 -14.70
N ALA A 13 20.02 44.31 -13.65
CA ALA A 13 19.46 43.75 -12.43
C ALA A 13 18.09 43.20 -12.83
N SER A 14 17.92 41.87 -12.89
CA SER A 14 16.61 41.27 -13.07
C SER A 14 15.81 41.54 -11.80
N ASP A 15 14.70 42.29 -11.93
CA ASP A 15 13.77 42.55 -10.84
C ASP A 15 13.23 41.24 -10.30
N THR A 16 13.54 40.94 -9.03
CA THR A 16 12.98 39.76 -8.34
C THR A 16 11.64 40.14 -7.70
N ILE A 17 10.64 39.35 -7.93
CA ILE A 17 9.32 39.48 -7.33
C ILE A 17 9.07 38.36 -6.32
N ILE A 18 8.17 38.62 -5.38
CA ILE A 18 7.72 37.62 -4.41
C ILE A 18 6.22 37.42 -4.66
N GLU A 19 5.82 36.16 -4.88
CA GLU A 19 4.42 35.80 -5.09
C GLU A 19 4.03 34.59 -4.26
N VAL A 20 2.74 34.53 -3.88
CA VAL A 20 2.13 33.40 -3.17
C VAL A 20 1.29 32.63 -4.16
N ILE A 21 1.66 31.37 -4.43
CA ILE A 21 0.91 30.46 -5.29
C ILE A 21 0.03 29.59 -4.41
N PRO A 22 -1.30 29.74 -4.44
CA PRO A 22 -2.20 28.90 -3.69
C PRO A 22 -2.25 27.49 -4.27
N LEU A 23 -2.31 26.48 -3.38
CA LEU A 23 -2.46 25.08 -3.72
C LEU A 23 -3.83 24.58 -3.29
N THR A 24 -4.45 23.77 -4.11
CA THR A 24 -5.83 23.30 -3.91
C THR A 24 -5.91 21.84 -3.52
N ASN A 25 -5.04 21.00 -4.07
CA ASN A 25 -5.14 19.56 -3.96
C ASN A 25 -4.02 18.94 -3.12
N ARG A 26 -2.83 19.53 -3.15
CA ARG A 26 -1.64 18.99 -2.49
C ARG A 26 -1.00 20.05 -1.58
N PRO A 27 -0.52 19.65 -0.39
CA PRO A 27 0.21 20.57 0.48
C PRO A 27 1.59 20.93 -0.11
N ALA A 28 2.11 22.11 0.25
CA ALA A 28 3.35 22.63 -0.29
C ALA A 28 4.55 21.72 -0.05
N PHE A 29 4.62 21.02 1.09
CA PHE A 29 5.74 20.12 1.42
C PHE A 29 5.86 18.91 0.46
N GLU A 30 4.79 18.53 -0.24
CA GLU A 30 4.83 17.46 -1.26
C GLU A 30 5.28 17.98 -2.63
N ILE A 31 4.94 19.24 -2.97
CA ILE A 31 5.25 19.84 -4.27
C ILE A 31 6.67 20.40 -4.28
N LEU A 32 7.11 20.99 -3.19
CA LEU A 32 8.42 21.64 -3.07
C LEU A 32 9.59 20.73 -3.46
N PRO A 33 9.70 19.47 -2.99
CA PRO A 33 10.79 18.57 -3.39
C PRO A 33 10.82 18.23 -4.89
N LEU A 34 9.65 18.31 -5.56
CA LEU A 34 9.54 18.08 -7.00
C LEU A 34 9.94 19.29 -7.83
N LEU A 35 9.69 20.50 -7.30
CA LEU A 35 10.02 21.77 -7.95
C LEU A 35 11.47 22.16 -7.76
N ALA A 36 12.03 22.00 -6.57
CA ALA A 36 13.37 22.47 -6.23
C ALA A 36 14.47 22.02 -7.22
N PRO A 37 14.53 20.76 -7.68
CA PRO A 37 15.53 20.33 -8.65
C PRO A 37 15.39 20.97 -10.03
N LEU A 38 14.17 21.40 -10.41
CA LEU A 38 13.89 22.01 -11.71
C LEU A 38 14.29 23.49 -11.78
N LEU A 39 14.28 24.16 -10.63
CA LEU A 39 14.49 25.61 -10.55
C LEU A 39 15.93 25.97 -10.22
N GLY A 40 16.70 25.07 -9.61
CA GLY A 40 18.06 25.35 -9.19
C GLY A 40 18.13 26.60 -8.30
N ASP A 41 19.20 27.39 -8.47
CA ASP A 41 19.45 28.62 -7.69
C ASP A 41 18.68 29.86 -8.20
N THR A 42 17.83 29.71 -9.22
CA THR A 42 17.16 30.85 -9.87
C THR A 42 15.87 31.28 -9.18
N ALA A 43 15.36 30.46 -8.26
CA ALA A 43 14.17 30.76 -7.47
C ALA A 43 14.32 30.28 -6.03
N GLN A 44 13.76 31.03 -5.09
CA GLN A 44 13.63 30.62 -3.69
C GLN A 44 12.18 30.20 -3.45
N LEU A 45 12.02 28.98 -2.92
CA LEU A 45 10.71 28.39 -2.60
C LEU A 45 10.60 28.18 -1.09
N ILE A 46 9.49 28.58 -0.51
CA ILE A 46 9.19 28.40 0.90
C ILE A 46 7.83 27.72 1.02
N ASP A 47 7.77 26.66 1.82
CA ASP A 47 6.54 25.99 2.22
C ASP A 47 5.73 26.90 3.17
N ASN A 48 4.49 27.18 2.81
CA ASN A 48 3.53 27.92 3.63
C ASN A 48 2.22 27.10 3.80
N GLY A 49 2.34 25.76 3.93
CA GLY A 49 1.20 24.86 4.13
C GLY A 49 0.36 24.64 2.89
N SER A 50 -0.70 25.41 2.71
CA SER A 50 -1.60 25.35 1.55
C SER A 50 -1.17 26.28 0.41
N SER A 51 0.02 26.86 0.45
CA SER A 51 0.56 27.74 -0.58
C SER A 51 2.06 27.66 -0.66
N LEU A 52 2.63 27.99 -1.83
CA LEU A 52 4.06 28.16 -2.03
C LEU A 52 4.38 29.65 -2.08
N LEU A 53 5.33 30.11 -1.27
CA LEU A 53 5.91 31.44 -1.41
C LEU A 53 7.10 31.32 -2.35
N VAL A 54 7.06 32.06 -3.45
CA VAL A 54 8.03 32.01 -4.53
C VAL A 54 8.69 33.38 -4.68
N LYS A 55 10.04 33.42 -4.62
CA LYS A 55 10.82 34.60 -4.96
C LYS A 55 11.66 34.30 -6.21
N THR A 56 11.35 34.99 -7.31
CA THR A 56 11.97 34.75 -8.63
C THR A 56 11.80 35.96 -9.56
N THR A 57 12.24 35.85 -10.80
CA THR A 57 11.98 36.83 -11.86
C THR A 57 10.60 36.61 -12.48
N PRO A 58 9.96 37.64 -13.10
CA PRO A 58 8.63 37.51 -13.71
C PRO A 58 8.54 36.38 -14.76
N ASP A 59 9.53 36.25 -15.64
CA ASP A 59 9.54 35.25 -16.69
C ASP A 59 9.57 33.82 -16.11
N ARG A 60 10.32 33.63 -15.02
CA ARG A 60 10.41 32.34 -14.31
C ARG A 60 9.15 32.03 -13.50
N LEU A 61 8.45 33.04 -13.03
CA LEU A 61 7.22 32.85 -12.29
C LEU A 61 6.12 32.19 -13.13
N ASP A 62 5.99 32.57 -14.40
CA ASP A 62 5.03 31.95 -15.32
C ASP A 62 5.35 30.46 -15.54
N GLU A 63 6.62 30.11 -15.68
CA GLU A 63 7.07 28.72 -15.78
C GLU A 63 6.73 27.93 -14.49
N ILE A 64 7.02 28.50 -13.33
CA ILE A 64 6.69 27.88 -12.03
C ILE A 64 5.19 27.69 -11.89
N ASN A 65 4.40 28.68 -12.19
CA ASN A 65 2.94 28.60 -12.16
C ASN A 65 2.40 27.48 -13.07
N PHE A 66 2.98 27.34 -14.27
CA PHE A 66 2.61 26.25 -15.18
C PHE A 66 2.93 24.89 -14.59
N ILE A 67 4.14 24.69 -14.03
CA ILE A 67 4.56 23.41 -13.43
C ILE A 67 3.71 23.10 -12.20
N VAL A 68 3.47 24.08 -11.32
CA VAL A 68 2.64 23.92 -10.12
C VAL A 68 1.24 23.44 -10.48
N LYS A 69 0.60 24.01 -11.51
CA LYS A 69 -0.72 23.56 -11.99
C LYS A 69 -0.73 22.10 -12.46
N GLN A 70 0.38 21.60 -13.01
CA GLN A 70 0.50 20.19 -13.40
C GLN A 70 0.73 19.26 -12.21
N LEU A 71 1.36 19.75 -11.14
CA LEU A 71 1.67 18.97 -9.94
C LEU A 71 0.55 19.01 -8.89
N ASP A 72 -0.20 20.11 -8.81
CA ASP A 72 -1.32 20.30 -7.87
C ASP A 72 -2.60 19.60 -8.36
N VAL A 73 -2.49 18.30 -8.61
CA VAL A 73 -3.62 17.45 -9.01
C VAL A 73 -4.10 16.63 -7.84
N ARG A 74 -5.40 16.33 -7.81
CA ARG A 74 -6.01 15.52 -6.77
C ARG A 74 -5.43 14.10 -6.80
N GLN A 75 -4.92 13.64 -5.67
CA GLN A 75 -4.48 12.27 -5.51
C GLN A 75 -5.68 11.33 -5.37
N SER A 76 -5.59 10.19 -6.05
CA SER A 76 -6.63 9.16 -5.95
C SER A 76 -6.57 8.44 -4.61
N ASN A 77 -7.73 8.20 -4.01
CA ASN A 77 -7.84 7.29 -2.88
C ASN A 77 -7.95 5.85 -3.37
N LEU A 78 -7.21 4.97 -2.75
CA LEU A 78 -7.14 3.56 -3.09
C LEU A 78 -7.54 2.71 -1.88
N VAL A 79 -8.32 1.66 -2.14
CA VAL A 79 -8.64 0.62 -1.17
C VAL A 79 -7.89 -0.63 -1.60
N ILE A 80 -7.04 -1.12 -0.71
CA ILE A 80 -6.25 -2.32 -0.92
C ILE A 80 -6.80 -3.41 -0.01
N THR A 81 -7.20 -4.53 -0.61
CA THR A 81 -7.66 -5.72 0.10
C THR A 81 -6.68 -6.85 -0.12
N VAL A 82 -6.21 -7.44 0.98
CA VAL A 82 -5.33 -8.61 0.99
C VAL A 82 -6.08 -9.78 1.61
N ILE A 83 -6.07 -10.92 0.92
CA ILE A 83 -6.63 -12.18 1.40
C ILE A 83 -5.48 -13.18 1.51
N GLN A 84 -5.35 -13.79 2.67
CA GLN A 84 -4.53 -14.97 2.89
C GLN A 84 -5.47 -16.17 3.02
N SER A 85 -5.41 -17.12 2.08
CA SER A 85 -6.29 -18.28 2.03
C SER A 85 -5.58 -19.53 1.55
N ARG A 86 -6.01 -20.69 2.06
CA ARG A 86 -5.54 -22.00 1.59
C ARG A 86 -6.44 -22.61 0.50
N GLN A 87 -7.61 -22.04 0.28
CA GLN A 87 -8.64 -22.64 -0.58
C GLN A 87 -9.06 -21.74 -1.73
N THR A 88 -8.91 -20.42 -1.58
CA THR A 88 -9.40 -19.43 -2.55
C THR A 88 -8.29 -19.02 -3.50
N THR A 89 -8.58 -19.02 -4.80
CA THR A 89 -7.67 -18.56 -5.87
C THR A 89 -8.13 -17.21 -6.45
N ALA A 90 -7.20 -16.51 -7.13
CA ALA A 90 -7.52 -15.25 -7.82
C ALA A 90 -8.55 -15.46 -8.94
N ASP A 91 -8.45 -16.57 -9.66
CA ASP A 91 -9.37 -16.90 -10.77
C ASP A 91 -10.81 -17.07 -10.29
N GLU A 92 -11.01 -17.76 -9.17
CA GLU A 92 -12.34 -17.92 -8.56
C GLU A 92 -12.95 -16.57 -8.17
N LEU A 93 -12.18 -15.70 -7.52
CA LEU A 93 -12.66 -14.38 -7.12
C LEU A 93 -12.96 -13.48 -8.32
N ASN A 94 -12.15 -13.53 -9.36
CA ASN A 94 -12.36 -12.78 -10.59
C ASN A 94 -13.55 -13.32 -11.38
N ALA A 95 -13.79 -14.63 -11.39
CA ALA A 95 -14.97 -15.25 -12.02
C ALA A 95 -16.26 -14.78 -11.35
N VAL A 96 -16.32 -14.78 -10.02
CA VAL A 96 -17.48 -14.28 -9.26
C VAL A 96 -17.73 -12.79 -9.55
N ALA A 97 -16.69 -11.97 -9.60
CA ALA A 97 -16.81 -10.55 -9.91
C ALA A 97 -17.39 -10.30 -11.32
N ARG A 98 -16.97 -11.08 -12.32
CA ARG A 98 -17.50 -10.98 -13.70
C ARG A 98 -18.98 -11.38 -13.81
N VAL A 99 -19.41 -12.40 -13.07
CA VAL A 99 -20.83 -12.84 -13.05
C VAL A 99 -21.72 -11.74 -12.47
N GLN A 100 -21.26 -11.03 -11.45
CA GLN A 100 -22.03 -9.93 -10.84
C GLN A 100 -22.20 -8.70 -11.75
N LEU A 101 -21.24 -8.44 -12.63
CA LEU A 101 -21.32 -7.34 -13.59
C LEU A 101 -22.24 -7.63 -14.78
N ASN A 102 -22.53 -8.90 -15.05
CA ASN A 102 -23.33 -9.35 -16.20
C ASN A 102 -24.81 -9.66 -15.88
N ILE A 103 -25.29 -9.37 -14.69
CA ILE A 103 -26.72 -9.50 -14.37
C ILE A 103 -27.45 -8.30 -14.97
N PRO A 104 -28.28 -8.46 -16.01
CA PRO A 104 -29.08 -7.37 -16.55
C PRO A 104 -30.04 -6.86 -15.48
N VAL A 105 -29.99 -5.56 -15.19
CA VAL A 105 -30.89 -4.88 -14.23
C VAL A 105 -32.20 -4.59 -14.96
N ASP A 106 -32.96 -5.62 -15.34
CA ASP A 106 -34.25 -5.45 -16.01
C ASP A 106 -35.45 -5.48 -15.06
N ASP A 107 -35.24 -5.57 -13.74
CA ASP A 107 -36.32 -5.54 -12.75
C ASP A 107 -36.03 -4.54 -11.62
N PRO A 108 -36.58 -3.29 -11.69
CA PRO A 108 -36.39 -2.26 -10.66
C PRO A 108 -36.99 -2.63 -9.30
N SER A 109 -37.84 -3.64 -9.22
CA SER A 109 -38.51 -4.07 -7.98
C SER A 109 -37.66 -5.00 -7.10
N ARG A 110 -36.51 -5.48 -7.60
CA ARG A 110 -35.57 -6.33 -6.87
C ARG A 110 -34.22 -5.68 -6.57
N SER A 111 -34.02 -4.43 -6.97
CA SER A 111 -32.80 -3.68 -6.64
C SER A 111 -32.86 -3.12 -5.22
N ASN A 112 -32.88 -3.99 -4.22
CA ASN A 112 -32.42 -3.58 -2.90
C ASN A 112 -30.90 -3.35 -2.98
N GLY A 113 -30.49 -2.07 -2.91
CA GLY A 113 -29.10 -1.59 -2.98
C GLY A 113 -28.16 -2.14 -1.89
N ARG A 114 -28.07 -3.46 -1.80
CA ARG A 114 -27.31 -4.21 -0.79
C ARG A 114 -26.22 -5.13 -1.35
N ILE A 115 -25.93 -5.04 -2.64
CA ILE A 115 -25.04 -6.02 -3.31
C ILE A 115 -23.55 -5.73 -3.09
N ILE A 116 -23.16 -4.53 -2.66
CA ILE A 116 -21.74 -4.14 -2.54
C ILE A 116 -21.04 -4.69 -1.26
N GLY A 117 -21.81 -5.21 -0.30
CA GLY A 117 -21.24 -5.65 1.00
C GLY A 117 -21.14 -7.15 1.25
N HIS A 118 -21.72 -8.01 0.40
CA HIS A 118 -21.97 -9.40 0.78
C HIS A 118 -21.05 -10.48 0.17
N VAL A 119 -20.18 -10.15 -0.76
CA VAL A 119 -19.26 -11.16 -1.33
C VAL A 119 -18.21 -11.64 -0.31
N TYR A 120 -18.00 -10.88 0.76
CA TYR A 120 -17.01 -11.20 1.79
C TYR A 120 -17.60 -11.80 3.07
N GLN A 121 -18.91 -11.98 3.14
CA GLN A 121 -19.61 -12.61 4.26
C GLN A 121 -20.16 -13.99 3.87
N THR A 122 -19.36 -14.80 3.16
CA THR A 122 -19.53 -16.23 3.28
C THR A 122 -19.05 -16.58 4.65
N GLN A 123 -19.99 -16.76 5.55
CA GLN A 123 -19.78 -17.21 6.92
C GLN A 123 -19.45 -18.71 6.90
N ASP A 124 -18.44 -19.06 6.11
CA ASP A 124 -17.78 -20.35 6.24
C ASP A 124 -16.90 -20.26 7.47
N LYS A 125 -17.22 -21.09 8.45
CA LYS A 125 -16.47 -21.32 9.69
C LYS A 125 -15.09 -21.95 9.42
N ASN A 126 -14.47 -21.67 8.28
CA ASN A 126 -13.14 -22.14 7.95
C ASN A 126 -12.12 -21.13 8.48
N ALA A 127 -11.45 -21.52 9.55
CA ALA A 127 -10.42 -20.77 10.27
C ALA A 127 -9.19 -20.37 9.43
N ASP A 128 -9.20 -20.59 8.11
CA ASP A 128 -8.06 -20.49 7.20
C ASP A 128 -8.11 -19.28 6.23
N LYS A 129 -9.10 -18.40 6.37
CA LYS A 129 -9.21 -17.20 5.53
C LYS A 129 -9.07 -15.93 6.36
N ASN A 130 -8.01 -15.17 6.12
CA ASN A 130 -7.79 -13.86 6.72
C ASN A 130 -7.92 -12.78 5.64
N THR A 131 -8.91 -11.90 5.81
CA THR A 131 -9.14 -10.77 4.89
C THR A 131 -8.89 -9.47 5.62
N GLN A 132 -8.02 -8.64 5.09
CA GLN A 132 -7.66 -7.35 5.63
C GLN A 132 -7.78 -6.29 4.55
N THR A 133 -8.28 -5.11 4.93
CA THR A 133 -8.47 -3.99 4.00
C THR A 133 -7.92 -2.72 4.61
N VAL A 134 -7.15 -1.97 3.83
CA VAL A 134 -6.64 -0.66 4.20
C VAL A 134 -6.95 0.37 3.11
N ARG A 135 -7.17 1.61 3.51
CA ARG A 135 -7.37 2.72 2.58
C ARG A 135 -6.18 3.67 2.67
N THR A 136 -5.66 4.09 1.53
CA THR A 136 -4.56 5.06 1.43
C THR A 136 -4.67 5.88 0.15
N MET A 137 -3.87 6.93 0.03
CA MET A 137 -3.71 7.71 -1.20
C MET A 137 -2.62 7.12 -2.09
N ASP A 138 -2.66 7.49 -3.36
CA ASP A 138 -1.62 7.15 -4.33
C ASP A 138 -0.23 7.60 -3.85
N GLY A 139 0.74 6.67 -3.85
CA GLY A 139 2.12 6.91 -3.40
C GLY A 139 2.32 6.92 -1.89
N VAL A 140 1.27 6.86 -1.07
CA VAL A 140 1.37 6.93 0.40
C VAL A 140 1.42 5.53 1.01
N PRO A 141 2.44 5.21 1.83
CA PRO A 141 2.50 3.91 2.52
C PRO A 141 1.36 3.78 3.53
N ALA A 142 0.83 2.56 3.64
CA ALA A 142 -0.14 2.19 4.65
C ALA A 142 0.18 0.81 5.22
N HIS A 143 -0.21 0.58 6.46
CA HIS A 143 -0.06 -0.73 7.09
C HIS A 143 -1.26 -1.05 7.97
N ILE A 144 -1.53 -2.34 8.13
CA ILE A 144 -2.49 -2.87 9.09
C ILE A 144 -1.81 -3.99 9.87
N LYS A 145 -1.99 -4.00 11.18
CA LYS A 145 -1.43 -4.99 12.10
C LYS A 145 -2.49 -5.37 13.11
N VAL A 146 -2.80 -6.67 13.19
CA VAL A 146 -3.78 -7.23 14.12
C VAL A 146 -3.17 -8.44 14.79
N GLY A 147 -3.37 -8.62 16.09
CA GLY A 147 -2.85 -9.80 16.79
C GLY A 147 -2.99 -9.74 18.30
N ASN A 148 -2.31 -10.67 18.95
CA ASN A 148 -2.34 -10.83 20.40
C ASN A 148 -0.92 -10.76 20.98
N ILE A 149 -0.84 -10.35 22.23
CA ILE A 149 0.40 -10.36 23.02
C ILE A 149 0.33 -11.54 23.99
N TYR A 150 1.35 -12.39 23.95
CA TYR A 150 1.46 -13.57 24.81
C TYR A 150 2.57 -13.38 25.83
N PRO A 151 2.28 -13.57 27.15
CA PRO A 151 3.31 -13.60 28.18
C PRO A 151 4.05 -14.93 28.14
N ILE A 152 5.33 -14.94 27.78
CA ILE A 152 6.21 -16.11 27.86
C ILE A 152 6.97 -16.03 29.19
N GLN A 153 6.80 -17.04 30.04
CA GLN A 153 7.49 -17.15 31.33
C GLN A 153 8.74 -18.03 31.19
N ASN A 154 9.89 -17.50 31.59
CA ASN A 154 11.10 -18.26 31.75
C ASN A 154 11.20 -18.72 33.20
N PHE A 155 11.50 -20.02 33.41
CA PHE A 155 11.63 -20.63 34.72
C PHE A 155 13.08 -20.85 35.07
N SER A 156 13.43 -20.66 36.34
CA SER A 156 14.73 -21.09 36.88
C SER A 156 14.77 -22.63 37.04
N GLY A 157 15.96 -23.19 37.22
CA GLY A 157 16.13 -24.62 37.48
C GLY A 157 15.39 -25.14 38.73
N TYR A 158 14.86 -24.26 39.57
CA TYR A 158 14.05 -24.59 40.75
C TYR A 158 12.54 -24.43 40.51
N GLY A 159 12.10 -24.17 39.26
CA GLY A 159 10.68 -24.07 38.90
C GLY A 159 10.01 -22.72 39.21
N TYR A 160 10.75 -21.73 39.69
CA TYR A 160 10.21 -20.37 39.90
C TYR A 160 10.33 -19.52 38.65
N PRO A 161 9.29 -18.74 38.29
CA PRO A 161 9.36 -17.80 37.15
C PRO A 161 10.41 -16.72 37.46
N THR A 162 11.39 -16.58 36.57
CA THR A 162 12.48 -15.58 36.69
C THR A 162 12.18 -14.30 35.89
N THR A 163 11.59 -14.43 34.72
CA THR A 163 11.24 -13.31 33.87
C THR A 163 9.98 -13.62 33.07
N THR A 164 9.16 -12.59 32.82
CA THR A 164 8.06 -12.66 31.87
C THR A 164 8.42 -11.80 30.67
N GLN A 165 8.51 -12.41 29.50
CA GLN A 165 8.70 -11.71 28.23
C GLN A 165 7.36 -11.63 27.51
N LEU A 166 6.98 -10.42 27.08
CA LEU A 166 5.81 -10.22 26.23
C LEU A 166 6.23 -10.41 24.76
N THR A 167 5.58 -11.34 24.08
CA THR A 167 5.85 -11.64 22.67
C THR A 167 4.59 -11.44 21.86
N GLU A 168 4.69 -10.68 20.79
CA GLU A 168 3.57 -10.40 19.89
C GLU A 168 3.47 -11.52 18.85
N ALA A 169 2.25 -11.99 18.61
CA ALA A 169 1.90 -12.79 17.44
C ALA A 169 0.86 -12.02 16.63
N THR A 170 1.27 -11.51 15.48
CA THR A 170 0.50 -10.55 14.70
C THR A 170 0.39 -10.98 13.24
N THR A 171 -0.68 -10.54 12.60
CA THR A 171 -0.91 -10.73 11.16
C THR A 171 -1.23 -9.39 10.54
N GLY A 172 -0.68 -9.12 9.38
CA GLY A 172 -0.91 -7.85 8.72
C GLY A 172 -0.21 -7.73 7.37
N PHE A 173 -0.17 -6.51 6.87
CA PHE A 173 0.61 -6.17 5.69
C PHE A 173 0.97 -4.68 5.70
N GLU A 174 2.09 -4.37 5.07
CA GLU A 174 2.46 -3.03 4.66
C GLU A 174 2.34 -2.93 3.14
N VAL A 175 1.92 -1.76 2.65
CA VAL A 175 1.67 -1.56 1.23
C VAL A 175 1.98 -0.13 0.80
N ILE A 176 2.57 0.00 -0.40
CA ILE A 176 2.79 1.28 -1.07
C ILE A 176 2.22 1.15 -2.49
N PRO A 177 1.03 1.72 -2.77
CA PRO A 177 0.46 1.73 -4.10
C PRO A 177 1.00 2.91 -4.91
N ARG A 178 1.21 2.72 -6.21
CA ARG A 178 1.52 3.78 -7.18
C ARG A 178 0.67 3.61 -8.41
N LEU A 179 -0.25 4.54 -8.62
CA LEU A 179 -1.18 4.52 -9.74
C LEU A 179 -0.47 4.89 -11.06
N ALA A 180 -0.69 4.11 -12.08
CA ALA A 180 -0.17 4.32 -13.42
C ALA A 180 -1.30 4.07 -14.45
N GLY A 181 -2.15 5.07 -14.69
CA GLY A 181 -3.35 4.97 -15.52
C GLY A 181 -4.39 4.03 -14.91
N GLN A 182 -4.68 2.91 -15.54
CA GLN A 182 -5.60 1.87 -15.07
C GLN A 182 -4.90 0.75 -14.30
N GLN A 183 -3.60 0.86 -14.10
CA GLN A 183 -2.80 -0.11 -13.38
C GLN A 183 -2.22 0.49 -12.12
N VAL A 184 -1.92 -0.36 -11.15
CA VAL A 184 -1.23 0.01 -9.92
C VAL A 184 0.05 -0.81 -9.81
N ILE A 185 1.16 -0.14 -9.56
CA ILE A 185 2.40 -0.78 -9.11
C ILE A 185 2.29 -0.85 -7.60
N LEU A 186 2.21 -2.06 -7.07
CA LEU A 186 1.96 -2.33 -5.67
C LEU A 186 3.18 -2.99 -5.05
N SER A 187 3.83 -2.30 -4.13
CA SER A 187 4.83 -2.91 -3.24
C SER A 187 4.10 -3.36 -1.99
N VAL A 188 4.10 -4.65 -1.69
CA VAL A 188 3.37 -5.21 -0.55
C VAL A 188 4.22 -6.20 0.22
N ALA A 189 4.12 -6.15 1.55
CA ALA A 189 4.84 -7.00 2.49
C ALA A 189 3.87 -7.57 3.55
N PRO A 190 3.16 -8.67 3.25
CA PRO A 190 2.33 -9.36 4.22
C PRO A 190 3.16 -10.16 5.21
N TRP A 191 2.67 -10.28 6.45
CA TRP A 191 3.20 -11.17 7.47
C TRP A 191 2.09 -11.86 8.25
N SER A 192 2.39 -13.02 8.81
CA SER A 192 1.49 -13.76 9.68
C SER A 192 2.28 -14.51 10.73
N ASP A 193 2.13 -14.12 11.98
CA ASP A 193 2.70 -14.80 13.15
C ASP A 193 1.58 -15.50 13.89
N LYS A 194 1.70 -16.79 14.12
CA LYS A 194 0.72 -17.61 14.84
C LYS A 194 1.39 -18.37 15.95
N MET A 195 0.80 -18.37 17.15
CA MET A 195 1.24 -19.25 18.21
C MET A 195 0.66 -20.66 17.96
N ASN A 196 1.53 -21.65 17.90
CA ASN A 196 1.13 -23.06 17.79
C ASN A 196 0.76 -23.63 19.18
N GLY A 197 0.20 -24.85 19.18
CA GLY A 197 -0.20 -25.53 20.41
C GLY A 197 0.94 -25.87 21.38
N GLN A 198 2.19 -25.71 20.96
CA GLN A 198 3.42 -25.95 21.74
C GLN A 198 3.99 -24.65 22.32
N GLY A 199 3.33 -23.50 22.11
CA GLY A 199 3.77 -22.19 22.59
C GLY A 199 4.89 -21.55 21.75
N GLN A 200 5.13 -22.03 20.53
CA GLN A 200 6.09 -21.46 19.59
C GLN A 200 5.35 -20.51 18.63
N ILE A 201 6.02 -19.45 18.18
CA ILE A 201 5.51 -18.55 17.16
C ILE A 201 6.03 -19.02 15.79
N GLU A 202 5.09 -19.37 14.93
CA GLU A 202 5.32 -19.65 13.52
C GLU A 202 5.18 -18.34 12.75
N THR A 203 6.25 -17.91 12.10
CA THR A 203 6.31 -16.66 11.33
C THR A 203 6.33 -16.96 9.84
N GLN A 204 5.46 -16.30 9.09
CA GLN A 204 5.44 -16.31 7.63
C GLN A 204 5.47 -14.87 7.16
N ASN A 205 6.36 -14.56 6.25
CA ASN A 205 6.44 -13.24 5.61
C ASN A 205 6.79 -13.38 4.13
N ALA A 206 6.37 -12.39 3.36
CA ALA A 206 6.73 -12.25 1.96
C ALA A 206 6.87 -10.76 1.64
N GLN A 207 7.63 -10.44 0.62
CA GLN A 207 7.73 -9.08 0.10
C GLN A 207 7.92 -9.15 -1.41
N SER A 208 7.14 -8.35 -2.13
CA SER A 208 7.29 -8.24 -3.59
C SER A 208 6.71 -6.93 -4.10
N THR A 209 7.03 -6.65 -5.36
CA THR A 209 6.43 -5.54 -6.10
C THR A 209 5.81 -6.10 -7.37
N ILE A 210 4.51 -5.90 -7.52
CA ILE A 210 3.73 -6.40 -8.66
C ILE A 210 2.99 -5.26 -9.36
N ARG A 211 2.61 -5.49 -10.60
CA ARG A 211 1.73 -4.61 -11.37
C ARG A 211 0.40 -5.31 -11.55
N ILE A 212 -0.68 -4.63 -11.18
CA ILE A 212 -2.04 -5.18 -11.22
C ILE A 212 -2.99 -4.18 -11.89
N ASN A 213 -4.08 -4.66 -12.46
CA ASN A 213 -5.17 -3.82 -12.93
C ASN A 213 -6.09 -3.45 -11.78
N LEU A 214 -6.65 -2.23 -11.82
CA LEU A 214 -7.65 -1.80 -10.83
C LEU A 214 -8.88 -2.74 -10.87
N GLY A 215 -9.35 -3.15 -9.70
CA GLY A 215 -10.53 -3.99 -9.53
C GLY A 215 -10.29 -5.49 -9.74
N GLU A 216 -9.11 -5.92 -10.15
CA GLU A 216 -8.76 -7.32 -10.42
C GLU A 216 -8.05 -7.95 -9.22
N TRP A 217 -8.42 -9.20 -8.90
CA TRP A 217 -7.68 -10.02 -7.94
C TRP A 217 -6.47 -10.64 -8.62
N VAL A 218 -5.33 -10.51 -7.98
CA VAL A 218 -4.08 -11.11 -8.45
C VAL A 218 -3.44 -11.88 -7.31
N GLU A 219 -2.94 -13.06 -7.63
CA GLU A 219 -2.12 -13.82 -6.68
C GLU A 219 -0.74 -13.18 -6.60
N PHE A 220 -0.43 -12.72 -5.41
CA PHE A 220 0.85 -12.09 -5.10
C PHE A 220 1.97 -13.11 -4.90
N GLY A 221 1.62 -14.27 -4.35
CA GLY A 221 2.52 -15.37 -4.06
C GLY A 221 1.86 -16.43 -3.23
N GLY A 222 2.52 -17.56 -3.08
CA GLY A 222 2.09 -18.66 -2.23
C GLY A 222 3.25 -19.17 -1.40
N VAL A 223 2.96 -19.62 -0.19
CA VAL A 223 3.91 -20.35 0.66
C VAL A 223 3.43 -21.79 0.75
N GLY A 224 4.22 -22.71 0.21
CA GLY A 224 3.96 -24.14 0.29
C GLY A 224 4.62 -24.72 1.55
N GLU A 225 3.86 -25.36 2.42
CA GLU A 225 4.35 -26.16 3.53
C GLU A 225 4.14 -27.64 3.21
N ASN A 226 5.25 -28.36 2.98
CA ASN A 226 5.22 -29.80 2.79
C ASN A 226 5.29 -30.48 4.16
N THR A 227 4.15 -30.85 4.71
CA THR A 227 4.10 -31.65 5.94
C THR A 227 4.04 -33.12 5.58
N SER A 228 5.16 -33.83 5.68
CA SER A 228 5.20 -35.29 5.62
C SER A 228 5.15 -35.87 7.04
N SER A 229 3.99 -36.36 7.48
CA SER A 229 3.87 -37.14 8.69
C SER A 229 3.84 -38.61 8.34
N SER A 230 4.84 -39.37 8.80
CA SER A 230 4.85 -40.83 8.75
C SER A 230 4.53 -41.36 10.14
N SER A 231 3.37 -41.99 10.33
CA SER A 231 3.06 -42.78 11.52
C SER A 231 3.26 -44.25 11.21
N ASN A 232 4.24 -44.88 11.84
CA ASN A 232 4.41 -46.31 11.83
C ASN A 232 3.53 -46.93 12.92
N SER A 233 2.35 -47.42 12.57
CA SER A 233 1.59 -48.33 13.41
C SER A 233 1.73 -49.75 12.88
N THR A 234 1.71 -50.75 13.79
CA THR A 234 1.98 -52.16 13.50
C THR A 234 1.08 -52.81 12.44
N PHE A 235 0.05 -52.12 11.98
CA PHE A 235 -0.96 -52.62 11.03
C PHE A 235 -1.27 -51.71 9.83
N ALA A 236 -0.71 -50.52 9.72
CA ALA A 236 -0.90 -49.66 8.54
C ALA A 236 0.20 -48.62 8.39
N ASN A 237 0.85 -48.59 7.24
CA ASN A 237 1.69 -47.47 6.79
C ASN A 237 0.81 -46.43 6.13
N ILE A 238 0.39 -45.43 6.86
CA ILE A 238 -0.35 -44.28 6.30
C ILE A 238 0.68 -43.18 6.05
N ARG A 239 1.01 -42.95 4.78
CA ARG A 239 1.69 -41.73 4.33
C ARG A 239 0.63 -40.71 3.99
N GLN A 240 0.46 -39.70 4.81
CA GLN A 240 -0.36 -38.56 4.51
C GLN A 240 0.56 -37.42 4.06
N THR A 241 0.63 -37.19 2.76
CA THR A 241 1.31 -36.03 2.17
C THR A 241 0.25 -34.96 2.00
N GLY A 242 0.24 -33.98 2.87
CA GLY A 242 -0.63 -32.79 2.74
C GLY A 242 0.20 -31.65 2.20
N GLU A 243 -0.01 -31.24 0.96
CA GLU A 243 0.51 -30.01 0.41
C GLU A 243 -0.42 -28.87 0.86
N ARG A 244 0.05 -28.06 1.80
CA ARG A 244 -0.68 -26.89 2.27
C ARG A 244 -0.08 -25.66 1.59
N GLN A 245 -0.70 -25.22 0.51
CA GLN A 245 -0.35 -23.97 -0.14
C GLN A 245 -1.20 -22.85 0.47
N MET A 246 -0.56 -21.78 0.92
CA MET A 246 -1.24 -20.55 1.30
C MET A 246 -1.11 -19.56 0.14
N HIS A 247 -2.25 -19.17 -0.43
CA HIS A 247 -2.33 -18.14 -1.46
C HIS A 247 -2.48 -16.76 -0.82
N ILE A 248 -1.69 -15.82 -1.27
CA ILE A 248 -1.78 -14.42 -0.88
C ILE A 248 -2.35 -13.67 -2.09
N LEU A 249 -3.57 -13.19 -1.96
CA LEU A 249 -4.33 -12.51 -3.00
C LEU A 249 -4.45 -11.03 -2.68
N VAL A 250 -4.32 -10.18 -3.68
CA VAL A 250 -4.45 -8.74 -3.51
C VAL A 250 -5.37 -8.15 -4.58
N LYS A 251 -6.17 -7.17 -4.19
CA LYS A 251 -6.99 -6.35 -5.08
C LYS A 251 -6.83 -4.89 -4.68
N VAL A 252 -6.77 -3.99 -5.67
CA VAL A 252 -6.78 -2.54 -5.47
C VAL A 252 -7.97 -1.95 -6.20
N GLU A 253 -8.73 -1.14 -5.50
CA GLU A 253 -9.87 -0.41 -6.03
C GLU A 253 -9.65 1.08 -5.82
N ARG A 254 -9.99 1.87 -6.84
CA ARG A 254 -10.01 3.33 -6.74
C ARG A 254 -11.36 3.76 -6.16
N VAL A 255 -11.31 4.66 -5.16
CA VAL A 255 -12.48 5.25 -4.52
C VAL A 255 -12.29 6.76 -4.48
N ASP A 256 -13.05 7.46 -5.28
CA ASP A 256 -13.05 8.94 -5.37
C ASP A 256 -14.20 9.53 -4.56
#